data_35242878383b3fc18de6fd8fe356d2ab
#
_entry.id   35242878383b3fc18de6fd8fe356d2ab
#
_cell.length_a   1.000
_cell.length_b   1.000
_cell.length_c   1.000
_cell.angle_alpha   90.00
_cell.angle_beta   90.00
_cell.angle_gamma   90.00
#
_symmetry.space_group_name_H-M   'P 1'
#
loop_
_entity.id
_entity.type
_entity.pdbx_description
1 polymer ?
#
loop_
_entity_poly.entity_id
_entity_poly.type
_entity_poly.pdbx_seq_one_letter_code
_entity_poly.pdbx_strand_id
1 'polypeptide(L)'
;MKPPVKWDFMSEVRKNSESLRKFTLDLGVSLFGVADITAIRDEFLLDEEVKKGFHRGIAMGKRLIGSVLDEIKDRPTPLYFHHYRQLNFFLDRAAFLLATRIQESGYKALPIPASQMLDWENQKAHLSHKKVGYLAGLGWLGRNNLLVHPEYGARFRLVTVLTDMPLEAGRPLKGGCGKCLKCIEVCPAGAIKEKREDFDHWACFDKLKDFRRQGIVGQHICGVCVRACSGTCRD
;
A
#
# COMPACT_ATOMS: atom_id res chain seq x y z
N MET A 1 -10.05 21.26 42.32
CA MET A 1 -9.98 21.05 40.87
C MET A 1 -8.94 20.00 40.56
N LYS A 2 -9.34 18.84 40.00
CA LYS A 2 -8.41 17.81 39.55
C LYS A 2 -7.71 18.30 38.27
N PRO A 3 -6.39 18.07 38.07
CA PRO A 3 -5.72 18.43 36.82
C PRO A 3 -6.28 17.58 35.67
N PRO A 4 -6.47 18.13 34.45
CA PRO A 4 -6.94 17.37 33.31
C PRO A 4 -5.79 16.51 32.78
N VAL A 5 -5.82 15.35 32.96
CA VAL A 5 -5.90 14.06 32.34
C VAL A 5 -5.08 13.91 31.05
N LYS A 6 -3.74 13.99 31.15
CA LYS A 6 -2.84 13.44 30.12
C LYS A 6 -3.05 11.92 29.93
N TRP A 7 -3.54 11.23 30.92
CA TRP A 7 -3.80 9.79 30.93
C TRP A 7 -5.01 9.40 30.06
N ASP A 8 -6.01 10.27 29.95
CA ASP A 8 -7.23 9.99 29.19
C ASP A 8 -7.00 10.03 27.67
N PHE A 9 -6.26 11.03 27.18
CA PHE A 9 -5.96 11.17 25.75
C PHE A 9 -5.13 9.99 25.18
N MET A 10 -4.09 9.56 25.88
CA MET A 10 -3.27 8.42 25.43
C MET A 10 -4.04 7.10 25.48
N SER A 11 -4.95 6.95 26.44
CA SER A 11 -5.86 5.81 26.54
C SER A 11 -6.85 5.80 25.36
N GLU A 12 -7.39 6.96 24.97
CA GLU A 12 -8.28 7.12 23.81
C GLU A 12 -7.57 6.79 22.50
N VAL A 13 -6.39 7.35 22.26
CA VAL A 13 -5.56 7.08 21.08
C VAL A 13 -5.34 5.58 20.88
N ARG A 14 -4.97 4.88 21.94
CA ARG A 14 -4.75 3.44 21.92
C ARG A 14 -6.04 2.67 21.65
N LYS A 15 -7.11 2.99 22.36
CA LYS A 15 -8.43 2.37 22.18
C LYS A 15 -8.95 2.54 20.75
N ASN A 16 -8.83 3.73 20.18
CA ASN A 16 -9.20 3.99 18.80
C ASN A 16 -8.40 3.11 17.82
N SER A 17 -7.06 3.07 18.00
CA SER A 17 -6.17 2.28 17.15
C SER A 17 -6.49 0.79 17.22
N GLU A 18 -6.70 0.23 18.41
CA GLU A 18 -7.07 -1.17 18.61
C GLU A 18 -8.45 -1.49 18.02
N SER A 19 -9.43 -0.61 18.21
CA SER A 19 -10.80 -0.76 17.68
C SER A 19 -10.80 -0.80 16.15
N LEU A 20 -10.14 0.15 15.48
CA LEU A 20 -10.07 0.20 14.02
C LEU A 20 -9.24 -0.97 13.46
N ARG A 21 -8.15 -1.34 14.14
CA ARG A 21 -7.37 -2.53 13.78
C ARG A 21 -8.22 -3.79 13.81
N LYS A 22 -8.95 -4.02 14.90
CA LYS A 22 -9.84 -5.18 15.03
C LYS A 22 -10.89 -5.18 13.95
N PHE A 23 -11.60 -4.06 13.75
CA PHE A 23 -12.62 -3.92 12.73
C PHE A 23 -12.10 -4.27 11.33
N THR A 24 -10.94 -3.73 10.93
CA THR A 24 -10.36 -4.00 9.61
C THR A 24 -9.91 -5.45 9.44
N LEU A 25 -9.35 -6.07 10.46
CA LEU A 25 -8.97 -7.48 10.40
C LEU A 25 -10.21 -8.39 10.30
N ASP A 26 -11.29 -8.04 11.01
CA ASP A 26 -12.58 -8.76 10.93
C ASP A 26 -13.22 -8.65 9.52
N LEU A 27 -12.95 -7.56 8.77
CA LEU A 27 -13.30 -7.45 7.34
C LEU A 27 -12.47 -8.37 6.42
N GLY A 28 -11.42 -9.01 6.94
CA GLY A 28 -10.53 -9.89 6.18
C GLY A 28 -9.32 -9.21 5.55
N VAL A 29 -8.99 -7.96 5.95
CA VAL A 29 -7.72 -7.28 5.60
C VAL A 29 -6.56 -8.05 6.22
N SER A 30 -5.43 -8.17 5.52
CA SER A 30 -4.25 -8.92 6.00
C SER A 30 -3.25 -8.06 6.76
N LEU A 31 -3.19 -6.75 6.46
CA LEU A 31 -2.23 -5.81 7.03
C LEU A 31 -2.95 -4.52 7.43
N PHE A 32 -2.63 -4.01 8.60
CA PHE A 32 -3.12 -2.73 9.12
C PHE A 32 -1.98 -1.98 9.81
N GLY A 33 -1.81 -0.72 9.47
CA GLY A 33 -0.88 0.17 10.16
C GLY A 33 -1.31 1.62 10.00
N VAL A 34 -0.84 2.48 10.90
CA VAL A 34 -1.15 3.91 10.92
C VAL A 34 0.13 4.71 10.71
N ALA A 35 0.14 5.64 9.78
CA ALA A 35 1.23 6.56 9.53
C ALA A 35 0.90 7.95 10.06
N ASP A 36 1.89 8.66 10.59
CA ASP A 36 1.87 10.11 10.62
C ASP A 36 2.20 10.63 9.21
N ILE A 37 1.27 11.35 8.60
CA ILE A 37 1.39 11.82 7.22
C ILE A 37 1.75 13.30 7.12
N THR A 38 1.97 13.96 8.24
CA THR A 38 2.17 15.41 8.30
C THR A 38 3.33 15.87 7.40
N ALA A 39 4.43 15.12 7.40
CA ALA A 39 5.62 15.45 6.62
C ALA A 39 5.52 15.17 5.11
N ILE A 40 4.52 14.38 4.68
CA ILE A 40 4.35 13.99 3.27
C ILE A 40 3.05 14.49 2.65
N ARG A 41 2.25 15.18 3.41
CA ARG A 41 0.91 15.64 3.02
C ARG A 41 0.93 16.54 1.79
N ASP A 42 1.95 17.38 1.64
CA ASP A 42 2.09 18.30 0.52
C ASP A 42 2.34 17.61 -0.83
N GLU A 43 2.75 16.33 -0.78
CA GLU A 43 2.92 15.51 -2.00
C GLU A 43 1.58 14.96 -2.53
N PHE A 44 0.48 15.10 -1.77
CA PHE A 44 -0.81 14.53 -2.14
C PHE A 44 -1.52 15.41 -3.18
N LEU A 45 -2.02 14.76 -4.23
CA LEU A 45 -2.86 15.42 -5.25
C LEU A 45 -4.31 15.48 -4.76
N LEU A 46 -4.53 16.31 -3.75
CA LEU A 46 -5.80 16.63 -3.13
C LEU A 46 -5.91 18.14 -2.98
N ASP A 47 -7.14 18.64 -2.85
CA ASP A 47 -7.37 20.04 -2.52
C ASP A 47 -6.63 20.43 -1.22
N GLU A 48 -6.05 21.64 -1.20
CA GLU A 48 -5.21 22.13 -0.09
C GLU A 48 -5.98 22.18 1.24
N GLU A 49 -7.23 22.63 1.22
CA GLU A 49 -8.04 22.73 2.44
C GLU A 49 -8.48 21.35 2.93
N VAL A 50 -8.71 20.41 1.99
CA VAL A 50 -9.06 19.03 2.32
C VAL A 50 -7.88 18.33 2.99
N LYS A 51 -6.68 18.39 2.39
CA LYS A 51 -5.52 17.64 2.90
C LYS A 51 -4.99 18.17 4.23
N LYS A 52 -5.12 19.48 4.51
CA LYS A 52 -4.73 20.08 5.80
C LYS A 52 -5.50 19.50 6.99
N GLY A 53 -6.71 19.01 6.77
CA GLY A 53 -7.56 18.43 7.80
C GLY A 53 -7.12 17.06 8.31
N PHE A 54 -6.13 16.40 7.66
CA PHE A 54 -5.73 15.04 7.98
C PHE A 54 -4.29 14.95 8.51
N HIS A 55 -4.10 14.17 9.57
CA HIS A 55 -2.80 13.95 10.21
C HIS A 55 -2.38 12.48 10.21
N ARG A 56 -3.33 11.57 10.01
CA ARG A 56 -3.10 10.13 10.02
C ARG A 56 -3.50 9.50 8.69
N GLY A 57 -2.67 8.58 8.22
CA GLY A 57 -2.96 7.72 7.08
C GLY A 57 -3.02 6.27 7.54
N ILE A 58 -4.20 5.65 7.47
CA ILE A 58 -4.37 4.23 7.77
C ILE A 58 -4.04 3.45 6.50
N ALA A 59 -2.94 2.70 6.52
CA ALA A 59 -2.55 1.79 5.45
C ALA A 59 -3.12 0.41 5.70
N MET A 60 -3.88 -0.11 4.76
CA MET A 60 -4.41 -1.47 4.79
C MET A 60 -3.87 -2.26 3.61
N GLY A 61 -3.61 -3.56 3.82
CA GLY A 61 -3.14 -4.45 2.77
C GLY A 61 -3.89 -5.77 2.74
N LYS A 62 -4.11 -6.31 1.53
CA LYS A 62 -4.64 -7.65 1.32
C LYS A 62 -3.62 -8.50 0.59
N ARG A 63 -3.27 -9.66 1.19
CA ARG A 63 -2.35 -10.63 0.62
C ARG A 63 -2.93 -11.22 -0.67
N LEU A 64 -2.07 -11.38 -1.67
CA LEU A 64 -2.38 -12.11 -2.90
C LEU A 64 -2.40 -13.63 -2.64
N ILE A 65 -3.24 -14.34 -3.37
CA ILE A 65 -3.31 -15.80 -3.31
C ILE A 65 -2.10 -16.40 -4.02
N GLY A 66 -1.34 -17.25 -3.33
CA GLY A 66 -0.09 -17.83 -3.83
C GLY A 66 -0.27 -18.59 -5.13
N SER A 67 -1.27 -19.48 -5.22
CA SER A 67 -1.54 -20.27 -6.43
C SER A 67 -1.86 -19.42 -7.67
N VAL A 68 -2.46 -18.23 -7.50
CA VAL A 68 -2.65 -17.28 -8.60
C VAL A 68 -1.33 -16.68 -9.05
N LEU A 69 -0.41 -16.39 -8.10
CA LEU A 69 0.91 -15.89 -8.44
C LEU A 69 1.77 -16.96 -9.13
N ASP A 70 1.59 -18.23 -8.80
CA ASP A 70 2.35 -19.35 -9.37
C ASP A 70 2.09 -19.53 -10.88
N GLU A 71 0.92 -19.09 -11.38
CA GLU A 71 0.60 -19.03 -12.81
C GLU A 71 1.43 -17.99 -13.59
N ILE A 72 1.97 -16.98 -12.90
CA ILE A 72 2.80 -15.97 -13.54
C ILE A 72 4.18 -16.55 -13.82
N LYS A 73 4.62 -16.52 -15.08
CA LYS A 73 6.00 -16.92 -15.47
C LYS A 73 6.82 -15.65 -15.78
N ASP A 74 6.78 -15.21 -17.02
CA ASP A 74 7.49 -14.06 -17.59
C ASP A 74 6.58 -12.87 -17.90
N ARG A 75 5.26 -13.04 -17.72
CA ARG A 75 4.22 -12.07 -18.04
C ARG A 75 2.99 -12.22 -17.14
N PRO A 76 2.10 -11.22 -17.06
CA PRO A 76 0.82 -11.37 -16.36
C PRO A 76 -0.07 -12.42 -17.07
N THR A 77 -1.01 -12.99 -16.30
CA THR A 77 -2.03 -13.91 -16.83
C THR A 77 -3.43 -13.30 -16.68
N PRO A 78 -4.44 -13.73 -17.49
CA PRO A 78 -5.82 -13.32 -17.28
C PRO A 78 -6.34 -13.64 -15.87
N LEU A 79 -5.93 -14.76 -15.28
CA LEU A 79 -6.28 -15.15 -13.90
C LEU A 79 -5.71 -14.15 -12.88
N TYR A 80 -4.42 -13.78 -13.01
CA TYR A 80 -3.81 -12.77 -12.16
C TYR A 80 -4.48 -11.41 -12.34
N PHE A 81 -4.83 -11.03 -13.57
CA PHE A 81 -5.54 -9.77 -13.85
C PHE A 81 -6.90 -9.73 -13.16
N HIS A 82 -7.70 -10.81 -13.24
CA HIS A 82 -8.96 -10.92 -12.53
C HIS A 82 -8.76 -10.79 -11.01
N HIS A 83 -7.83 -11.57 -10.45
CA HIS A 83 -7.48 -11.54 -9.03
C HIS A 83 -7.05 -10.14 -8.55
N TYR A 84 -6.19 -9.45 -9.33
CA TYR A 84 -5.75 -8.08 -9.06
C TYR A 84 -6.95 -7.13 -8.93
N ARG A 85 -7.93 -7.22 -9.84
CA ARG A 85 -9.15 -6.39 -9.80
C ARG A 85 -10.00 -6.71 -8.57
N GLN A 86 -10.19 -7.99 -8.26
CA GLN A 86 -10.98 -8.39 -7.09
C GLN A 86 -10.35 -7.90 -5.77
N LEU A 87 -9.03 -7.92 -5.65
CA LEU A 87 -8.38 -7.36 -4.48
C LEU A 87 -8.55 -5.85 -4.37
N ASN A 88 -8.48 -5.12 -5.48
CA ASN A 88 -8.72 -3.68 -5.45
C ASN A 88 -10.16 -3.36 -5.03
N PHE A 89 -11.17 -4.03 -5.59
CA PHE A 89 -12.57 -3.87 -5.17
C PHE A 89 -12.78 -4.22 -3.69
N PHE A 90 -12.17 -5.29 -3.22
CA PHE A 90 -12.22 -5.64 -1.80
C PHE A 90 -11.61 -4.54 -0.92
N LEU A 91 -10.44 -4.02 -1.30
CA LEU A 91 -9.74 -2.98 -0.54
C LEU A 91 -10.50 -1.64 -0.58
N ASP A 92 -11.07 -1.26 -1.72
CA ASP A 92 -11.90 -0.05 -1.86
C ASP A 92 -13.14 -0.16 -0.95
N ARG A 93 -13.80 -1.34 -0.93
CA ARG A 93 -14.91 -1.59 -0.02
C ARG A 93 -14.49 -1.54 1.46
N ALA A 94 -13.36 -2.14 1.81
CA ALA A 94 -12.85 -2.09 3.18
C ALA A 94 -12.50 -0.66 3.60
N ALA A 95 -11.91 0.13 2.71
CA ALA A 95 -11.61 1.54 2.95
C ALA A 95 -12.88 2.38 3.14
N PHE A 96 -13.91 2.14 2.33
CA PHE A 96 -15.22 2.78 2.48
C PHE A 96 -15.86 2.46 3.83
N LEU A 97 -15.92 1.18 4.22
CA LEU A 97 -16.49 0.75 5.50
C LEU A 97 -15.70 1.32 6.70
N LEU A 98 -14.38 1.35 6.62
CA LEU A 98 -13.54 1.95 7.64
C LEU A 98 -13.78 3.47 7.75
N ALA A 99 -13.87 4.17 6.63
CA ALA A 99 -14.17 5.60 6.61
C ALA A 99 -15.55 5.90 7.22
N THR A 100 -16.57 5.10 6.90
CA THR A 100 -17.90 5.19 7.51
C THR A 100 -17.82 5.00 9.02
N ARG A 101 -17.10 3.98 9.49
CA ARG A 101 -16.92 3.72 10.93
C ARG A 101 -16.25 4.88 11.66
N ILE A 102 -15.25 5.52 11.04
CA ILE A 102 -14.56 6.68 11.58
C ILE A 102 -15.53 7.88 11.66
N GLN A 103 -16.31 8.13 10.61
CA GLN A 103 -17.31 9.20 10.58
C GLN A 103 -18.40 9.01 11.64
N GLU A 104 -18.90 7.79 11.86
CA GLU A 104 -19.84 7.45 12.92
C GLU A 104 -19.26 7.73 14.32
N SER A 105 -17.94 7.71 14.46
CA SER A 105 -17.24 8.11 15.70
C SER A 105 -16.99 9.61 15.83
N GLY A 106 -17.50 10.44 14.90
CA GLY A 106 -17.42 11.90 14.92
C GLY A 106 -16.15 12.49 14.32
N TYR A 107 -15.31 11.68 13.62
CA TYR A 107 -14.08 12.14 12.98
C TYR A 107 -14.21 12.20 11.47
N LYS A 108 -13.33 12.96 10.81
CA LYS A 108 -13.22 13.00 9.35
C LYS A 108 -12.48 11.80 8.83
N ALA A 109 -12.92 11.28 7.68
CA ALA A 109 -12.23 10.22 6.97
C ALA A 109 -12.33 10.42 5.45
N LEU A 110 -11.24 10.10 4.73
CA LEU A 110 -11.18 10.16 3.28
C LEU A 110 -10.57 8.86 2.74
N PRO A 111 -11.37 7.95 2.18
CA PRO A 111 -10.88 6.74 1.56
C PRO A 111 -10.25 7.08 0.20
N ILE A 112 -9.01 6.64 -0.03
CA ILE A 112 -8.28 6.84 -1.28
C ILE A 112 -8.34 5.54 -2.09
N PRO A 113 -8.78 5.57 -3.36
CA PRO A 113 -8.90 4.37 -4.17
C PRO A 113 -7.61 3.55 -4.28
N ALA A 114 -7.69 2.23 -4.14
CA ALA A 114 -6.55 1.31 -4.18
C ALA A 114 -5.77 1.32 -5.50
N SER A 115 -6.43 1.73 -6.60
CA SER A 115 -5.82 1.74 -7.93
C SER A 115 -6.50 2.77 -8.84
N GLN A 116 -6.16 4.03 -8.64
CA GLN A 116 -6.60 5.14 -9.50
C GLN A 116 -5.40 5.97 -9.93
N MET A 117 -5.29 6.24 -11.23
CA MET A 117 -4.30 7.14 -11.81
C MET A 117 -4.98 8.45 -12.18
N LEU A 118 -4.44 9.58 -11.74
CA LEU A 118 -4.93 10.93 -12.03
C LEU A 118 -4.14 11.57 -13.18
N ASP A 119 -2.83 11.39 -13.17
CA ASP A 119 -1.91 11.93 -14.16
C ASP A 119 -1.15 10.77 -14.80
N TRP A 120 -1.58 10.42 -16.01
CA TRP A 120 -0.97 9.33 -16.78
C TRP A 120 0.39 9.69 -17.36
N GLU A 121 0.62 10.97 -17.63
CA GLU A 121 1.89 11.45 -18.17
C GLU A 121 3.00 11.32 -17.12
N ASN A 122 2.75 11.78 -15.89
CA ASN A 122 3.71 11.74 -14.79
C ASN A 122 3.52 10.53 -13.86
N GLN A 123 2.58 9.62 -14.17
CA GLN A 123 2.28 8.41 -13.38
C GLN A 123 1.94 8.70 -11.92
N LYS A 124 1.08 9.71 -11.67
CA LYS A 124 0.69 10.14 -10.34
C LYS A 124 -0.75 9.75 -10.01
N ALA A 125 -0.97 9.36 -8.77
CA ALA A 125 -2.26 9.13 -8.13
C ALA A 125 -2.47 10.15 -7.00
N HIS A 126 -3.61 10.11 -6.31
CA HIS A 126 -3.86 10.99 -5.16
C HIS A 126 -2.72 10.98 -4.13
N LEU A 127 -2.17 9.81 -3.84
CA LEU A 127 -1.02 9.61 -2.96
C LEU A 127 -0.33 8.27 -3.25
N SER A 128 0.85 8.09 -2.67
CA SER A 128 1.58 6.82 -2.73
C SER A 128 1.21 5.91 -1.55
N HIS A 129 0.32 4.94 -1.76
CA HIS A 129 -0.02 3.92 -0.74
C HIS A 129 1.21 3.21 -0.17
N LYS A 130 2.23 2.95 -1.00
CA LYS A 130 3.48 2.32 -0.54
C LYS A 130 4.27 3.21 0.40
N LYS A 131 4.24 4.54 0.21
CA LYS A 131 4.90 5.50 1.11
C LYS A 131 4.17 5.59 2.44
N VAL A 132 2.84 5.66 2.43
CA VAL A 132 2.02 5.60 3.66
C VAL A 132 2.24 4.26 4.38
N GLY A 133 2.22 3.13 3.68
CA GLY A 133 2.49 1.82 4.26
C GLY A 133 3.89 1.67 4.87
N TYR A 134 4.91 2.28 4.26
CA TYR A 134 6.26 2.36 4.81
C TYR A 134 6.29 3.15 6.13
N LEU A 135 5.70 4.34 6.15
CA LEU A 135 5.62 5.17 7.37
C LEU A 135 4.79 4.51 8.48
N ALA A 136 3.77 3.73 8.09
CA ALA A 136 2.95 2.94 9.01
C ALA A 136 3.67 1.70 9.59
N GLY A 137 4.90 1.40 9.16
CA GLY A 137 5.66 0.26 9.65
C GLY A 137 5.25 -1.09 9.05
N LEU A 138 4.58 -1.11 7.88
CA LEU A 138 4.17 -2.36 7.23
C LEU A 138 5.30 -3.06 6.48
N GLY A 139 6.46 -2.42 6.30
CA GLY A 139 7.57 -2.99 5.59
C GLY A 139 8.59 -1.94 5.15
N TRP A 140 9.45 -2.30 4.22
CA TRP A 140 10.43 -1.39 3.60
C TRP A 140 10.18 -1.21 2.10
N LEU A 141 10.73 -0.16 1.51
CA LEU A 141 10.68 0.03 0.07
C LEU A 141 11.77 -0.82 -0.61
N GLY A 142 11.33 -1.81 -1.39
CA GLY A 142 12.21 -2.79 -2.04
C GLY A 142 12.83 -2.30 -3.35
N ARG A 143 13.81 -3.06 -3.89
CA ARG A 143 14.44 -2.82 -5.20
C ARG A 143 13.43 -2.72 -6.35
N ASN A 144 12.35 -3.51 -6.28
CA ASN A 144 11.26 -3.50 -7.23
C ASN A 144 10.30 -2.29 -7.11
N ASN A 145 10.71 -1.28 -6.34
CA ASN A 145 9.94 -0.06 -6.08
C ASN A 145 8.55 -0.32 -5.45
N LEU A 146 8.36 -1.47 -4.79
CA LEU A 146 7.16 -1.82 -4.04
C LEU A 146 7.43 -1.80 -2.53
N LEU A 147 6.35 -1.74 -1.74
CA LEU A 147 6.44 -2.02 -0.30
C LEU A 147 6.62 -3.53 -0.12
N VAL A 148 7.61 -3.92 0.69
CA VAL A 148 7.96 -5.31 0.97
C VAL A 148 7.73 -5.60 2.45
N HIS A 149 6.77 -6.47 2.76
CA HIS A 149 6.51 -6.94 4.12
C HIS A 149 7.48 -8.07 4.47
N PRO A 150 7.98 -8.17 5.72
CA PRO A 150 8.94 -9.22 6.11
C PRO A 150 8.47 -10.64 5.81
N GLU A 151 7.20 -10.94 6.01
CA GLU A 151 6.61 -12.26 5.84
C GLU A 151 6.02 -12.48 4.44
N TYR A 152 5.37 -11.45 3.86
CA TYR A 152 4.62 -11.60 2.61
C TYR A 152 5.37 -11.11 1.38
N GLY A 153 6.54 -10.52 1.55
CA GLY A 153 7.26 -9.88 0.46
C GLY A 153 6.45 -8.73 -0.13
N ALA A 154 6.46 -8.62 -1.46
CA ALA A 154 5.62 -7.65 -2.18
C ALA A 154 4.26 -8.26 -2.61
N ARG A 155 3.87 -9.41 -2.07
CA ARG A 155 2.71 -10.21 -2.50
C ARG A 155 1.40 -9.74 -1.85
N PHE A 156 1.12 -8.44 -1.91
CA PHE A 156 -0.12 -7.83 -1.41
C PHE A 156 -0.47 -6.55 -2.18
N ARG A 157 -1.73 -6.12 -2.06
CA ARG A 157 -2.21 -4.84 -2.55
C ARG A 157 -2.50 -3.92 -1.37
N LEU A 158 -2.47 -2.62 -1.60
CA LEU A 158 -2.63 -1.58 -0.58
C LEU A 158 -3.80 -0.65 -0.89
N VAL A 159 -4.37 -0.08 0.17
CA VAL A 159 -5.29 1.05 0.15
C VAL A 159 -5.00 1.95 1.35
N THR A 160 -5.41 3.20 1.30
CA THR A 160 -5.21 4.18 2.38
C THR A 160 -6.51 4.89 2.72
N VAL A 161 -6.76 5.10 4.00
CA VAL A 161 -7.79 6.02 4.50
C VAL A 161 -7.08 7.13 5.28
N LEU A 162 -7.32 8.39 4.90
CA LEU A 162 -6.84 9.55 5.65
C LEU A 162 -7.84 9.90 6.74
N THR A 163 -7.38 10.38 7.91
CA THR A 163 -8.26 10.75 9.02
C THR A 163 -7.61 11.79 9.95
N ASP A 164 -8.44 12.57 10.63
CA ASP A 164 -8.07 13.42 11.78
C ASP A 164 -8.22 12.70 13.12
N MET A 165 -8.78 11.48 13.13
CA MET A 165 -8.96 10.69 14.34
C MET A 165 -7.62 10.48 15.05
N PRO A 166 -7.54 10.72 16.38
CA PRO A 166 -6.32 10.47 17.14
C PRO A 166 -6.01 8.97 17.20
N LEU A 167 -4.92 8.58 16.50
CA LEU A 167 -4.47 7.20 16.36
C LEU A 167 -2.97 7.12 16.67
N GLU A 168 -2.54 5.99 17.21
CA GLU A 168 -1.13 5.67 17.45
C GLU A 168 -0.42 5.42 16.12
N ALA A 169 0.54 6.28 15.76
CA ALA A 169 1.31 6.11 14.55
C ALA A 169 2.43 5.08 14.73
N GLY A 170 2.57 4.19 13.75
CA GLY A 170 3.70 3.29 13.62
C GLY A 170 4.99 4.02 13.27
N ARG A 171 6.06 3.24 13.10
CA ARG A 171 7.38 3.74 12.67
C ARG A 171 7.90 2.88 11.53
N PRO A 172 8.63 3.46 10.58
CA PRO A 172 9.28 2.70 9.51
C PRO A 172 10.10 1.53 10.06
N LEU A 173 9.93 0.36 9.47
CA LEU A 173 10.73 -0.80 9.85
C LEU A 173 12.17 -0.61 9.38
N LYS A 174 13.11 -0.91 10.26
CA LYS A 174 14.51 -1.10 9.88
C LYS A 174 14.59 -2.43 9.11
N GLY A 175 14.96 -2.38 7.85
CA GLY A 175 15.06 -3.58 7.01
C GLY A 175 15.35 -3.22 5.55
N GLY A 176 15.54 -4.23 4.73
CA GLY A 176 15.85 -4.08 3.32
C GLY A 176 15.94 -5.43 2.62
N CYS A 177 16.22 -5.39 1.33
CA CYS A 177 16.34 -6.59 0.50
C CYS A 177 17.65 -7.38 0.73
N GLY A 178 18.61 -6.86 1.54
CA GLY A 178 19.90 -7.53 1.79
C GLY A 178 20.60 -7.93 0.50
N LYS A 179 21.01 -9.19 0.39
CA LYS A 179 21.65 -9.77 -0.80
C LYS A 179 20.67 -10.33 -1.85
N CYS A 180 19.36 -10.26 -1.60
CA CYS A 180 18.33 -10.84 -2.48
C CYS A 180 18.24 -10.10 -3.82
N LEU A 181 18.45 -10.81 -4.94
CA LEU A 181 18.36 -10.28 -6.31
C LEU A 181 17.21 -10.87 -7.13
N LYS A 182 16.37 -11.73 -6.55
CA LYS A 182 15.33 -12.50 -7.26
C LYS A 182 14.42 -11.66 -8.16
N CYS A 183 14.05 -10.44 -7.73
CA CYS A 183 13.20 -9.58 -8.55
C CYS A 183 13.94 -8.93 -9.72
N ILE A 184 15.27 -8.78 -9.64
CA ILE A 184 16.11 -8.28 -10.74
C ILE A 184 16.18 -9.35 -11.84
N GLU A 185 16.51 -10.59 -11.47
CA GLU A 185 16.70 -11.72 -12.38
C GLU A 185 15.45 -12.00 -13.24
N VAL A 186 14.27 -11.81 -12.66
CA VAL A 186 13.00 -12.13 -13.35
C VAL A 186 12.35 -10.93 -14.05
N CYS A 187 12.91 -9.72 -13.93
CA CYS A 187 12.26 -8.51 -14.45
C CYS A 187 12.24 -8.49 -15.98
N PRO A 188 11.06 -8.61 -16.64
CA PRO A 188 11.01 -8.69 -18.12
C PRO A 188 11.33 -7.36 -18.80
N ALA A 189 11.41 -6.26 -18.03
CA ALA A 189 11.80 -4.95 -18.51
C ALA A 189 13.26 -4.60 -18.21
N GLY A 190 13.99 -5.42 -17.40
CA GLY A 190 15.31 -5.03 -16.88
C GLY A 190 15.30 -3.75 -16.02
N ALA A 191 14.11 -3.33 -15.54
CA ALA A 191 13.88 -2.06 -14.87
C ALA A 191 14.39 -2.03 -13.42
N ILE A 192 14.55 -3.20 -12.78
CA ILE A 192 14.94 -3.32 -11.38
C ILE A 192 16.46 -3.43 -11.30
N LYS A 193 17.07 -2.60 -10.43
CA LYS A 193 18.51 -2.54 -10.23
C LYS A 193 18.87 -2.91 -8.78
N GLU A 194 20.15 -3.07 -8.50
CA GLU A 194 20.65 -3.41 -7.16
C GLU A 194 20.28 -2.33 -6.13
N LYS A 195 20.41 -1.06 -6.50
CA LYS A 195 19.94 0.05 -5.69
C LYS A 195 18.53 0.41 -6.08
N ARG A 196 17.67 0.67 -5.10
CA ARG A 196 16.28 1.06 -5.34
C ARG A 196 16.17 2.38 -6.10
N GLU A 197 17.08 3.29 -5.85
CA GLU A 197 17.15 4.63 -6.45
C GLU A 197 17.37 4.57 -7.98
N ASP A 198 18.00 3.50 -8.45
CA ASP A 198 18.30 3.26 -9.86
C ASP A 198 17.14 2.53 -10.59
N PHE A 199 15.98 2.34 -9.93
CA PHE A 199 14.82 1.72 -10.55
C PHE A 199 14.34 2.54 -11.75
N ASP A 200 14.35 1.91 -12.94
CA ASP A 200 13.87 2.53 -14.17
C ASP A 200 12.34 2.43 -14.27
N HIS A 201 11.68 3.50 -13.81
CA HIS A 201 10.23 3.58 -13.80
C HIS A 201 9.64 3.50 -15.21
N TRP A 202 10.28 4.15 -16.18
CA TRP A 202 9.77 4.22 -17.54
C TRP A 202 9.94 2.91 -18.29
N ALA A 203 11.07 2.24 -18.17
CA ALA A 203 11.25 0.90 -18.73
C ALA A 203 10.21 -0.09 -18.17
N CYS A 204 9.92 -0.01 -16.86
CA CYS A 204 8.84 -0.81 -16.25
C CYS A 204 7.48 -0.47 -16.89
N PHE A 205 7.12 0.82 -16.94
CA PHE A 205 5.83 1.26 -17.47
C PHE A 205 5.64 0.92 -18.95
N ASP A 206 6.67 1.07 -19.78
CA ASP A 206 6.64 0.69 -21.18
C ASP A 206 6.36 -0.80 -21.37
N LYS A 207 6.96 -1.65 -20.53
CA LYS A 207 6.66 -3.08 -20.54
C LYS A 207 5.21 -3.38 -20.15
N LEU A 208 4.63 -2.62 -19.20
CA LEU A 208 3.20 -2.75 -18.87
C LEU A 208 2.30 -2.35 -20.04
N LYS A 209 2.67 -1.29 -20.78
CA LYS A 209 1.98 -0.89 -22.01
C LYS A 209 2.05 -1.98 -23.08
N ASP A 210 3.20 -2.63 -23.21
CA ASP A 210 3.38 -3.74 -24.16
C ASP A 210 2.44 -4.90 -23.86
N PHE A 211 2.37 -5.36 -22.60
CA PHE A 211 1.44 -6.42 -22.22
C PHE A 211 -0.02 -6.08 -22.49
N ARG A 212 -0.40 -4.82 -22.28
CA ARG A 212 -1.74 -4.35 -22.61
C ARG A 212 -1.98 -4.31 -24.12
N ARG A 213 -1.02 -3.81 -24.91
CA ARG A 213 -1.11 -3.78 -26.39
C ARG A 213 -1.21 -5.16 -27.01
N GLN A 214 -0.52 -6.15 -26.43
CA GLN A 214 -0.60 -7.56 -26.84
C GLN A 214 -1.92 -8.23 -26.45
N GLY A 215 -2.83 -7.53 -25.75
CA GLY A 215 -4.11 -8.08 -25.30
C GLY A 215 -4.01 -9.11 -24.18
N ILE A 216 -2.84 -9.25 -23.53
CA ILE A 216 -2.64 -10.21 -22.44
C ILE A 216 -3.47 -9.84 -21.22
N VAL A 217 -3.52 -8.53 -20.90
CA VAL A 217 -4.31 -7.95 -19.80
C VAL A 217 -4.86 -6.59 -20.21
N GLY A 218 -6.01 -6.19 -19.62
CA GLY A 218 -6.67 -4.91 -19.93
C GLY A 218 -6.16 -3.71 -19.13
N GLN A 219 -5.19 -3.89 -18.22
CA GLN A 219 -4.60 -2.83 -17.38
C GLN A 219 -3.07 -2.88 -17.41
N HIS A 220 -2.43 -1.81 -16.97
CA HIS A 220 -0.97 -1.70 -16.85
C HIS A 220 -0.45 -2.46 -15.61
N ILE A 221 -0.41 -3.78 -15.69
CA ILE A 221 0.07 -4.68 -14.63
C ILE A 221 1.04 -5.73 -15.19
N CYS A 222 1.91 -6.25 -14.33
CA CYS A 222 2.84 -7.34 -14.67
C CYS A 222 2.78 -8.47 -13.63
N GLY A 223 3.17 -8.23 -12.37
CA GLY A 223 3.15 -9.22 -11.30
C GLY A 223 4.39 -10.12 -11.19
N VAL A 224 5.29 -10.13 -12.18
CA VAL A 224 6.47 -11.05 -12.21
C VAL A 224 7.37 -10.81 -11.01
N CYS A 225 7.78 -9.58 -10.74
CA CYS A 225 8.59 -9.23 -9.57
C CYS A 225 7.83 -9.40 -8.24
N VAL A 226 6.50 -9.28 -8.25
CA VAL A 226 5.63 -9.57 -7.08
C VAL A 226 5.70 -11.04 -6.74
N ARG A 227 5.54 -11.94 -7.73
CA ARG A 227 5.68 -13.39 -7.54
C ARG A 227 7.04 -13.76 -6.97
N ALA A 228 8.12 -13.18 -7.47
CA ALA A 228 9.48 -13.49 -7.05
C ALA A 228 9.83 -13.01 -5.62
N CYS A 229 9.10 -12.00 -5.10
CA CYS A 229 9.40 -11.38 -3.81
C CYS A 229 8.63 -12.06 -2.67
N SER A 230 9.32 -12.84 -1.83
CA SER A 230 8.74 -13.57 -0.70
C SER A 230 9.00 -12.93 0.68
N GLY A 231 9.57 -11.73 0.73
CA GLY A 231 9.93 -11.05 1.99
C GLY A 231 11.40 -11.23 2.35
N THR A 232 11.67 -11.45 3.63
CA THR A 232 13.04 -11.76 4.06
C THR A 232 13.53 -12.99 3.32
N CYS A 233 14.61 -12.83 2.52
CA CYS A 233 15.36 -13.98 2.05
C CYS A 233 15.96 -14.64 3.29
N ARG A 234 15.42 -15.77 3.70
CA ARG A 234 16.13 -16.68 4.58
C ARG A 234 17.20 -17.31 3.69
N ASP A 235 18.45 -17.04 4.04
CA ASP A 235 19.61 -17.72 3.47
C ASP A 235 19.50 -19.21 3.70
#